data_756c138e2e8c73e7b642b3e1d30c41ce
#
_entry.id   756c138e2e8c73e7b642b3e1d30c41ce
#
_cell.length_a   1.000
_cell.length_b   1.000
_cell.length_c   1.000
_cell.angle_alpha   90.00
_cell.angle_beta   90.00
_cell.angle_gamma   90.00
#
_symmetry.space_group_name_H-M   'P 1'
#
loop_
_entity.id
_entity.type
_entity.pdbx_description
1 polymer ?
#
loop_
_entity_poly.entity_id
_entity_poly.type
_entity_poly.pdbx_seq_one_letter_code
_entity_poly.pdbx_strand_id
1 'polypeptide(L)'
;ASRRGKPLSLKWSSQSSQLAEFREALKELDLGLENRLETRIGTLSGGQRQSITLLMATLVPPKLLLLDEHTAALDPKTAEKVLNLTQKRVSEGNLTTLMITHNMRDALRFGNRLIMMHEGRVVVDVKGEQKKELTIQSLLELFEKASGAEFDDPEALLTVD
;
A
#
# COMPACT_ATOMS: atom_id res chain seq x y z
N ALA A 1 -15.10 -8.78 -4.74
CA ALA A 1 -13.95 -8.48 -5.62
C ALA A 1 -13.89 -9.41 -6.82
N SER A 2 -13.95 -10.74 -6.65
CA SER A 2 -13.82 -11.74 -7.75
C SER A 2 -14.88 -11.62 -8.86
N ARG A 3 -15.99 -10.94 -8.61
CA ARG A 3 -17.08 -10.72 -9.59
C ARG A 3 -17.02 -9.37 -10.30
N ARG A 4 -16.05 -8.52 -9.97
CA ARG A 4 -15.92 -7.21 -10.62
C ARG A 4 -15.56 -7.42 -12.10
N GLY A 5 -16.39 -6.90 -13.01
CA GLY A 5 -16.19 -7.00 -14.46
C GLY A 5 -16.71 -8.29 -15.13
N LYS A 6 -17.27 -9.26 -14.36
CA LYS A 6 -17.92 -10.43 -14.96
C LYS A 6 -19.43 -10.16 -15.10
N PRO A 7 -20.07 -10.51 -16.25
CA PRO A 7 -21.51 -10.42 -16.35
C PRO A 7 -22.16 -11.28 -15.27
N LEU A 8 -23.29 -10.81 -14.73
CA LEU A 8 -24.15 -11.59 -13.84
C LEU A 8 -24.68 -12.81 -14.59
N SER A 9 -23.91 -13.87 -14.69
CA SER A 9 -24.39 -15.14 -15.22
C SER A 9 -24.86 -15.97 -14.04
N LEU A 10 -26.08 -16.49 -14.13
CA LEU A 10 -26.67 -17.47 -13.22
C LEU A 10 -26.00 -18.86 -13.31
N LYS A 11 -24.91 -19.02 -14.05
CA LYS A 11 -24.11 -20.23 -14.04
C LYS A 11 -23.40 -20.30 -12.69
N TRP A 12 -23.81 -21.20 -11.86
CA TRP A 12 -23.11 -21.68 -10.68
C TRP A 12 -21.74 -22.24 -11.15
N SER A 13 -20.75 -21.34 -11.29
CA SER A 13 -19.38 -21.80 -11.38
C SER A 13 -19.10 -22.53 -10.07
N SER A 14 -18.61 -23.74 -10.13
CA SER A 14 -18.47 -24.60 -8.97
C SER A 14 -17.79 -23.82 -7.84
N GLN A 15 -18.43 -23.70 -6.69
CA GLN A 15 -17.87 -23.06 -5.49
C GLN A 15 -16.45 -23.57 -5.20
N SER A 16 -16.15 -24.80 -5.58
CA SER A 16 -14.84 -25.44 -5.41
C SER A 16 -13.71 -24.80 -6.21
N SER A 17 -13.95 -24.38 -7.48
CA SER A 17 -12.90 -23.77 -8.29
C SER A 17 -12.57 -22.32 -7.83
N GLN A 18 -13.58 -21.57 -7.42
CA GLN A 18 -13.38 -20.22 -6.86
C GLN A 18 -12.65 -20.27 -5.52
N LEU A 19 -12.98 -21.25 -4.66
CA LEU A 19 -12.27 -21.45 -3.39
C LEU A 19 -10.81 -21.84 -3.59
N ALA A 20 -10.51 -22.64 -4.62
CA ALA A 20 -9.13 -22.97 -4.97
C ALA A 20 -8.35 -21.73 -5.43
N GLU A 21 -8.93 -20.89 -6.30
CA GLU A 21 -8.33 -19.64 -6.73
C GLU A 21 -8.05 -18.69 -5.54
N PHE A 22 -9.01 -18.56 -4.61
CA PHE A 22 -8.82 -17.74 -3.41
C PHE A 22 -7.74 -18.31 -2.49
N ARG A 23 -7.68 -19.63 -2.34
CA ARG A 23 -6.66 -20.27 -1.51
C ARG A 23 -5.26 -20.00 -2.06
N GLU A 24 -5.06 -20.15 -3.36
CA GLU A 24 -3.77 -19.83 -4.00
C GLU A 24 -3.42 -18.35 -3.84
N ALA A 25 -4.38 -17.45 -4.07
CA ALA A 25 -4.14 -16.03 -3.87
C ALA A 25 -3.80 -15.67 -2.40
N LEU A 26 -4.39 -16.37 -1.43
CA LEU A 26 -4.08 -16.18 -0.01
C LEU A 26 -2.70 -16.73 0.39
N LYS A 27 -2.22 -17.80 -0.26
CA LYS A 27 -0.86 -18.33 -0.03
C LYS A 27 0.22 -17.28 -0.32
N GLU A 28 0.00 -16.42 -1.33
CA GLU A 28 0.94 -15.37 -1.69
C GLU A 28 1.16 -14.34 -0.57
N LEU A 29 0.22 -14.25 0.39
CA LEU A 29 0.32 -13.33 1.53
C LEU A 29 1.33 -13.81 2.58
N ASP A 30 1.69 -15.09 2.58
CA ASP A 30 2.57 -15.72 3.59
C ASP A 30 2.13 -15.46 5.05
N LEU A 31 0.81 -15.52 5.28
CA LEU A 31 0.18 -15.24 6.58
C LEU A 31 -0.64 -16.40 7.13
N GLY A 32 -0.57 -17.60 6.50
CA GLY A 32 -1.33 -18.80 6.89
C GLY A 32 -2.84 -18.66 6.67
N LEU A 33 -3.29 -17.72 5.87
CA LEU A 33 -4.70 -17.41 5.63
C LEU A 33 -5.37 -18.41 4.68
N GLU A 34 -4.60 -19.09 3.84
CA GLU A 34 -5.06 -20.14 2.92
C GLU A 34 -5.76 -21.31 3.62
N ASN A 35 -5.44 -21.52 4.91
CA ASN A 35 -6.04 -22.54 5.76
C ASN A 35 -7.19 -22.00 6.63
N ARG A 36 -7.53 -20.72 6.49
CA ARG A 36 -8.48 -20.02 7.36
C ARG A 36 -9.62 -19.36 6.59
N LEU A 37 -10.04 -19.92 5.47
CA LEU A 37 -11.06 -19.36 4.57
C LEU A 37 -12.42 -19.12 5.26
N GLU A 38 -12.76 -19.92 6.26
CA GLU A 38 -14.01 -19.79 7.02
C GLU A 38 -13.88 -18.89 8.26
N THR A 39 -12.67 -18.38 8.53
CA THR A 39 -12.43 -17.52 9.69
C THR A 39 -13.10 -16.17 9.47
N ARG A 40 -13.81 -15.67 10.49
CA ARG A 40 -14.42 -14.35 10.46
C ARG A 40 -13.32 -13.28 10.37
N ILE A 41 -13.45 -12.34 9.44
CA ILE A 41 -12.45 -11.28 9.21
C ILE A 41 -12.16 -10.44 10.47
N GLY A 42 -13.16 -10.27 11.34
CA GLY A 42 -13.02 -9.53 12.58
C GLY A 42 -12.07 -10.20 13.61
N THR A 43 -11.77 -11.50 13.47
CA THR A 43 -10.84 -12.22 14.37
C THR A 43 -9.41 -12.26 13.83
N LEU A 44 -9.16 -11.67 12.68
CA LEU A 44 -7.83 -11.58 12.09
C LEU A 44 -7.06 -10.40 12.69
N SER A 45 -5.73 -10.49 12.69
CA SER A 45 -4.87 -9.35 13.07
C SER A 45 -5.04 -8.17 12.10
N GLY A 46 -4.60 -6.98 12.52
CA GLY A 46 -4.62 -5.78 11.66
C GLY A 46 -3.94 -6.02 10.32
N GLY A 47 -2.70 -6.53 10.34
CA GLY A 47 -1.94 -6.82 9.13
C GLY A 47 -2.57 -7.89 8.25
N GLN A 48 -3.16 -8.95 8.84
CA GLN A 48 -3.90 -9.95 8.07
C GLN A 48 -5.11 -9.34 7.34
N ARG A 49 -5.87 -8.50 8.03
CA ARG A 49 -7.01 -7.78 7.41
C ARG A 49 -6.53 -6.87 6.29
N GLN A 50 -5.46 -6.11 6.51
CA GLN A 50 -4.91 -5.19 5.54
C GLN A 50 -4.40 -5.91 4.29
N SER A 51 -3.68 -7.02 4.47
CA SER A 51 -3.21 -7.85 3.36
C SER A 51 -4.35 -8.44 2.53
N ILE A 52 -5.42 -8.92 3.18
CA ILE A 52 -6.62 -9.39 2.47
C ILE A 52 -7.29 -8.23 1.72
N THR A 53 -7.38 -7.05 2.31
CA THR A 53 -7.99 -5.88 1.67
C THR A 53 -7.21 -5.49 0.41
N LEU A 54 -5.88 -5.46 0.48
CA LEU A 54 -5.00 -5.21 -0.66
C LEU A 54 -5.18 -6.28 -1.75
N LEU A 55 -5.18 -7.56 -1.36
CA LEU A 55 -5.42 -8.67 -2.29
C LEU A 55 -6.77 -8.50 -2.99
N MET A 56 -7.83 -8.22 -2.25
CA MET A 56 -9.17 -8.01 -2.81
C MET A 56 -9.23 -6.80 -3.76
N ALA A 57 -8.51 -5.72 -3.47
CA ALA A 57 -8.44 -4.54 -4.31
C ALA A 57 -7.67 -4.78 -5.62
N THR A 58 -6.71 -5.73 -5.61
CA THR A 58 -5.83 -6.01 -6.75
C THR A 58 -6.11 -7.35 -7.45
N LEU A 59 -7.04 -8.16 -6.95
CA LEU A 59 -7.41 -9.45 -7.56
C LEU A 59 -7.88 -9.30 -9.02
N VAL A 60 -8.62 -8.23 -9.30
CA VAL A 60 -8.88 -7.75 -10.66
C VAL A 60 -8.15 -6.43 -10.79
N PRO A 61 -7.15 -6.32 -11.68
CA PRO A 61 -6.32 -5.12 -11.79
C PRO A 61 -7.18 -3.86 -11.94
N PRO A 62 -7.09 -2.90 -11.00
CA PRO A 62 -7.80 -1.64 -11.12
C PRO A 62 -7.07 -0.69 -12.09
N LYS A 63 -7.76 0.26 -12.68
CA LYS A 63 -7.13 1.35 -13.45
C LYS A 63 -6.32 2.29 -12.56
N LEU A 64 -6.73 2.45 -11.30
CA LEU A 64 -6.07 3.27 -10.29
C LEU A 64 -6.23 2.59 -8.94
N LEU A 65 -5.13 2.41 -8.23
CA LEU A 65 -5.08 1.93 -6.85
C LEU A 65 -4.78 3.12 -5.93
N LEU A 66 -5.66 3.37 -4.97
CA LEU A 66 -5.49 4.39 -3.94
C LEU A 66 -5.17 3.70 -2.62
N LEU A 67 -4.07 4.07 -1.98
CA LEU A 67 -3.60 3.56 -0.71
C LEU A 67 -3.42 4.74 0.25
N ASP A 68 -4.25 4.79 1.27
CA ASP A 68 -4.23 5.87 2.26
C ASP A 68 -3.76 5.30 3.60
N GLU A 69 -2.53 5.63 3.96
CA GLU A 69 -1.85 5.22 5.21
C GLU A 69 -2.06 3.74 5.57
N HIS A 70 -2.03 2.88 4.57
CA HIS A 70 -2.50 1.49 4.68
C HIS A 70 -1.63 0.60 5.58
N THR A 71 -0.56 1.12 6.17
CA THR A 71 0.32 0.43 7.12
C THR A 71 0.47 1.13 8.46
N ALA A 72 -0.12 2.31 8.66
CA ALA A 72 0.09 3.15 9.83
C ALA A 72 -0.30 2.48 11.18
N ALA A 73 -1.29 1.58 11.17
CA ALA A 73 -1.76 0.90 12.38
C ALA A 73 -1.13 -0.49 12.60
N LEU A 74 -0.02 -0.79 11.93
CA LEU A 74 0.63 -2.09 11.96
C LEU A 74 1.97 -2.00 12.69
N ASP A 75 2.35 -3.10 13.37
CA ASP A 75 3.72 -3.22 13.88
C ASP A 75 4.74 -3.20 12.73
N PRO A 76 6.00 -2.77 12.96
CA PRO A 76 6.99 -2.55 11.92
C PRO A 76 7.24 -3.77 11.02
N LYS A 77 7.28 -4.97 11.59
CA LYS A 77 7.51 -6.21 10.85
C LYS A 77 6.33 -6.54 9.92
N THR A 78 5.12 -6.32 10.39
CA THR A 78 3.91 -6.55 9.61
C THR A 78 3.74 -5.47 8.54
N ALA A 79 4.03 -4.21 8.86
CA ALA A 79 4.03 -3.10 7.91
C ALA A 79 4.97 -3.37 6.72
N GLU A 80 6.19 -3.81 7.00
CA GLU A 80 7.18 -4.17 5.96
C GLU A 80 6.67 -5.30 5.04
N LYS A 81 6.02 -6.33 5.60
CA LYS A 81 5.41 -7.40 4.79
C LYS A 81 4.31 -6.87 3.87
N VAL A 82 3.43 -5.99 4.39
CA VAL A 82 2.35 -5.40 3.61
C VAL A 82 2.90 -4.48 2.52
N LEU A 83 3.91 -3.68 2.82
CA LEU A 83 4.58 -2.80 1.84
C LEU A 83 5.23 -3.60 0.70
N ASN A 84 5.95 -4.68 1.04
CA ASN A 84 6.57 -5.55 0.04
C ASN A 84 5.53 -6.25 -0.84
N LEU A 85 4.42 -6.69 -0.26
CA LEU A 85 3.29 -7.24 -1.00
C LEU A 85 2.66 -6.18 -1.92
N THR A 86 2.48 -4.95 -1.42
CA THR A 86 1.97 -3.82 -2.21
C THR A 86 2.86 -3.58 -3.43
N GLN A 87 4.18 -3.49 -3.22
CA GLN A 87 5.14 -3.29 -4.30
C GLN A 87 5.09 -4.41 -5.34
N LYS A 88 5.03 -5.66 -4.87
CA LYS A 88 4.90 -6.83 -5.75
C LYS A 88 3.64 -6.72 -6.61
N ARG A 89 2.47 -6.48 -6.02
CA ARG A 89 1.20 -6.37 -6.73
C ARG A 89 1.15 -5.21 -7.72
N VAL A 90 1.70 -4.06 -7.32
CA VAL A 90 1.78 -2.88 -8.20
C VAL A 90 2.67 -3.16 -9.40
N SER A 91 3.84 -3.77 -9.20
CA SER A 91 4.80 -4.09 -10.27
C SER A 91 4.28 -5.16 -11.22
N GLU A 92 3.79 -6.29 -10.71
CA GLU A 92 3.27 -7.40 -11.51
C GLU A 92 2.01 -6.99 -12.31
N GLY A 93 1.14 -6.19 -11.70
CA GLY A 93 -0.08 -5.68 -12.33
C GLY A 93 0.12 -4.43 -13.18
N ASN A 94 1.33 -3.86 -13.22
CA ASN A 94 1.62 -2.55 -13.82
C ASN A 94 0.57 -1.50 -13.44
N LEU A 95 0.25 -1.42 -12.15
CA LEU A 95 -0.86 -0.62 -11.64
C LEU A 95 -0.46 0.85 -11.49
N THR A 96 -1.29 1.76 -12.00
CA THR A 96 -1.20 3.16 -11.60
C THR A 96 -1.62 3.28 -10.15
N THR A 97 -0.72 3.77 -9.29
CA THR A 97 -0.94 3.78 -7.85
C THR A 97 -0.65 5.15 -7.25
N LEU A 98 -1.53 5.63 -6.39
CA LEU A 98 -1.31 6.76 -5.52
C LEU A 98 -1.29 6.26 -4.07
N MET A 99 -0.13 6.41 -3.40
CA MET A 99 0.06 6.04 -2.00
C MET A 99 0.25 7.29 -1.15
N ILE A 100 -0.52 7.39 -0.08
CA ILE A 100 -0.37 8.43 0.94
C ILE A 100 0.32 7.77 2.13
N THR A 101 1.35 8.41 2.64
CA THR A 101 2.09 8.00 3.84
C THR A 101 2.68 9.23 4.54
N HIS A 102 2.75 9.20 5.84
CA HIS A 102 3.50 10.17 6.64
C HIS A 102 4.94 9.70 6.90
N ASN A 103 5.29 8.46 6.55
CA ASN A 103 6.65 7.95 6.70
C ASN A 103 7.52 8.36 5.51
N MET A 104 8.51 9.21 5.74
CA MET A 104 9.41 9.71 4.70
C MET A 104 10.27 8.61 4.06
N ARG A 105 10.65 7.58 4.81
CA ARG A 105 11.43 6.45 4.26
C ARG A 105 10.62 5.71 3.22
N ASP A 106 9.33 5.47 3.50
CA ASP A 106 8.43 4.81 2.57
C ASP A 106 8.15 5.69 1.35
N ALA A 107 7.96 7.00 1.55
CA ALA A 107 7.77 7.96 0.46
C ALA A 107 8.98 8.01 -0.49
N LEU A 108 10.19 7.93 0.03
CA LEU A 108 11.42 7.86 -0.78
C LEU A 108 11.58 6.51 -1.48
N ARG A 109 11.26 5.40 -0.79
CA ARG A 109 11.46 4.04 -1.27
C ARG A 109 10.48 3.66 -2.37
N PHE A 110 9.19 4.02 -2.24
CA PHE A 110 8.13 3.56 -3.14
C PHE A 110 7.76 4.60 -4.20
N GLY A 111 7.29 4.11 -5.34
CA GLY A 111 6.85 4.94 -6.46
C GLY A 111 7.97 5.65 -7.21
N ASN A 112 7.62 6.25 -8.34
CA ASN A 112 8.54 6.96 -9.24
C ASN A 112 8.38 8.50 -9.19
N ARG A 113 7.41 9.00 -8.43
CA ARG A 113 7.15 10.42 -8.17
C ARG A 113 6.80 10.59 -6.70
N LEU A 114 7.32 11.63 -6.08
CA LEU A 114 7.04 12.03 -4.71
C LEU A 114 6.42 13.41 -4.72
N ILE A 115 5.29 13.55 -4.05
CA ILE A 115 4.58 14.82 -3.86
C ILE A 115 4.46 15.03 -2.36
N MET A 116 4.90 16.20 -1.87
CA MET A 116 4.68 16.58 -0.48
C MET A 116 3.70 17.73 -0.43
N MET A 117 2.76 17.66 0.49
CA MET A 117 1.70 18.65 0.67
C MET A 117 1.81 19.30 2.04
N HIS A 118 1.56 20.59 2.07
CA HIS A 118 1.45 21.37 3.30
C HIS A 118 0.32 22.40 3.15
N GLU A 119 -0.54 22.52 4.16
CA GLU A 119 -1.70 23.43 4.17
C GLU A 119 -2.56 23.40 2.90
N GLY A 120 -2.81 22.19 2.37
CA GLY A 120 -3.63 22.00 1.18
C GLY A 120 -2.92 22.34 -0.15
N ARG A 121 -1.62 22.64 -0.13
CA ARG A 121 -0.82 23.00 -1.32
C ARG A 121 0.27 21.95 -1.55
N VAL A 122 0.64 21.76 -2.81
CA VAL A 122 1.82 20.99 -3.18
C VAL A 122 3.05 21.87 -2.96
N VAL A 123 3.96 21.45 -2.07
CA VAL A 123 5.19 22.18 -1.75
C VAL A 123 6.42 21.52 -2.34
N VAL A 124 6.41 20.18 -2.54
CA VAL A 124 7.47 19.44 -3.22
C VAL A 124 6.85 18.51 -4.25
N ASP A 125 7.39 18.48 -5.46
CA ASP A 125 7.00 17.57 -6.54
C ASP A 125 8.25 17.15 -7.31
N VAL A 126 8.71 15.91 -7.09
CA VAL A 126 9.93 15.36 -7.68
C VAL A 126 9.67 13.99 -8.30
N LYS A 127 10.34 13.68 -9.39
CA LYS A 127 10.15 12.43 -10.15
C LYS A 127 11.44 11.92 -10.79
N GLY A 128 11.42 10.64 -11.17
CA GLY A 128 12.51 10.01 -11.93
C GLY A 128 13.85 10.06 -11.19
N GLU A 129 14.92 10.46 -11.87
CA GLU A 129 16.27 10.49 -11.30
C GLU A 129 16.38 11.45 -10.11
N GLN A 130 15.72 12.60 -10.17
CA GLN A 130 15.71 13.54 -9.04
C GLN A 130 15.19 12.90 -7.75
N LYS A 131 14.12 12.07 -7.86
CA LYS A 131 13.60 11.35 -6.69
C LYS A 131 14.60 10.32 -6.16
N LYS A 132 15.33 9.62 -7.03
CA LYS A 132 16.28 8.58 -6.64
C LYS A 132 17.48 9.12 -5.85
N GLU A 133 17.85 10.38 -6.11
CA GLU A 133 18.95 11.06 -5.45
C GLU A 133 18.56 11.67 -4.09
N LEU A 134 17.24 11.72 -3.79
CA LEU A 134 16.78 12.32 -2.54
C LEU A 134 17.15 11.45 -1.34
N THR A 135 17.61 12.14 -0.31
CA THR A 135 17.74 11.63 1.05
C THR A 135 16.64 12.22 1.93
N ILE A 136 16.45 11.68 3.12
CA ILE A 136 15.52 12.26 4.10
C ILE A 136 15.92 13.70 4.40
N GLN A 137 17.21 13.94 4.62
CA GLN A 137 17.74 15.27 4.91
C GLN A 137 17.41 16.27 3.79
N SER A 138 17.68 15.92 2.52
CA SER A 138 17.37 16.79 1.38
C SER A 138 15.87 17.01 1.19
N LEU A 139 15.04 16.01 1.55
CA LEU A 139 13.60 16.15 1.48
C LEU A 139 13.06 17.12 2.53
N LEU A 140 13.61 17.10 3.76
CA LEU A 140 13.30 18.07 4.82
C LEU A 140 13.71 19.47 4.41
N GLU A 141 14.92 19.67 3.91
CA GLU A 141 15.40 20.96 3.42
C GLU A 141 14.51 21.55 2.30
N LEU A 142 14.05 20.70 1.38
CA LEU A 142 13.11 21.10 0.34
C LEU A 142 11.77 21.55 0.92
N PHE A 143 11.29 20.83 1.94
CA PHE A 143 10.04 21.18 2.62
C PHE A 143 10.15 22.51 3.36
N GLU A 144 11.18 22.68 4.20
CA GLU A 144 11.42 23.92 4.95
C GLU A 144 11.52 25.13 4.00
N LYS A 145 12.28 25.00 2.93
CA LYS A 145 12.44 26.05 1.93
C LYS A 145 11.12 26.42 1.23
N ALA A 146 10.25 25.43 0.99
CA ALA A 146 9.01 25.61 0.23
C ALA A 146 7.82 26.03 1.11
N SER A 147 7.77 25.57 2.37
CA SER A 147 6.68 25.86 3.31
C SER A 147 6.94 27.08 4.18
N GLY A 148 8.20 27.47 4.37
CA GLY A 148 8.60 28.49 5.35
C GLY A 148 8.46 28.00 6.80
N ALA A 149 8.15 26.73 7.02
CA ALA A 149 8.01 26.11 8.33
C ALA A 149 9.31 25.37 8.67
N GLU A 150 9.83 25.59 9.87
CA GLU A 150 10.88 24.75 10.45
C GLU A 150 10.23 23.52 11.07
N PHE A 151 10.84 22.35 10.91
CA PHE A 151 10.46 21.18 11.68
C PHE A 151 11.10 21.24 13.07
N ASP A 152 10.28 21.34 14.10
CA ASP A 152 10.74 21.37 15.48
C ASP A 152 11.45 20.04 15.88
N ASP A 153 11.12 18.91 15.22
CA ASP A 153 11.75 17.63 15.44
C ASP A 153 11.76 16.75 14.16
N PRO A 154 12.86 16.77 13.39
CA PRO A 154 13.02 15.88 12.22
C PRO A 154 12.99 14.39 12.55
N GLU A 155 13.37 14.00 13.79
CA GLU A 155 13.40 12.60 14.21
C GLU A 155 12.00 12.03 14.44
N ALA A 156 11.03 12.86 14.84
CA ALA A 156 9.63 12.45 14.99
C ALA A 156 9.00 11.94 13.68
N LEU A 157 9.49 12.39 12.53
CA LEU A 157 9.06 11.94 11.20
C LEU A 157 9.75 10.65 10.73
N LEU A 158 10.76 10.20 11.47
CA LEU A 158 11.53 9.00 11.18
C LEU A 158 11.09 7.81 12.04
N THR A 159 10.46 8.08 13.18
CA THR A 159 10.03 7.10 14.16
C THR A 159 8.51 7.14 14.26
N VAL A 160 7.87 6.24 13.54
CA VAL A 160 6.59 5.71 14.02
C VAL A 160 6.93 4.36 14.58
N ASP A 161 6.98 4.30 15.93
CA ASP A 161 7.00 3.06 16.68
C ASP A 161 5.75 2.20 16.38
#